data_8168243818e22554d02d7f7f2c749957
#
_entry.id   8168243818e22554d02d7f7f2c749957
#
_cell.length_a   1.000
_cell.length_b   1.000
_cell.length_c   1.000
_cell.angle_alpha   90.00
_cell.angle_beta   90.00
_cell.angle_gamma   90.00
#
_symmetry.space_group_name_H-M   'P 1'
#
loop_
_entity.id
_entity.type
_entity.pdbx_description
1 polymer ?
#
loop_
_entity_poly.entity_id
_entity_poly.type
_entity_poly.pdbx_seq_one_letter_code
_entity_poly.pdbx_strand_id
1 'polypeptide(L)'
;MVLMAISRKDPKGRKLREGENWRNDGRYSYRYTDVRTGKRLTVYAQDLPELREKEKQIAKDMEDNILTDGAIKKMTLNTLFERYMATRELADTTRVSYVRAWENRVKDEIGNIKVVQLLPSHIKAYYAKLSKAGYAYSTIKYIHNLLYPALEMAVDDDIIRKNPAKSSISDYGKPAEEKEALTVSQQEKFMEFVKQSNVYNTYYPMFTIMIGTGLRCGELIGLTWKTDCNGTAAFFDYYDYV
;
A
#
# COMPACT_ATOMS: atom_id res chain seq x y z
N MET A 1 -50.88 -28.61 7.82
CA MET A 1 -51.08 -28.13 6.45
C MET A 1 -49.74 -27.74 5.85
N VAL A 2 -49.12 -28.68 5.11
CA VAL A 2 -47.80 -28.44 4.50
C VAL A 2 -48.03 -27.62 3.24
N LEU A 3 -47.59 -26.37 3.24
CA LEU A 3 -47.58 -25.54 2.06
C LEU A 3 -46.56 -26.15 1.04
N MET A 4 -47.07 -26.83 0.03
CA MET A 4 -46.29 -27.27 -1.12
C MET A 4 -45.66 -26.04 -1.76
N ALA A 5 -44.33 -25.93 -1.69
CA ALA A 5 -43.57 -24.89 -2.37
C ALA A 5 -43.78 -25.00 -3.88
N ILE A 6 -44.43 -23.99 -4.48
CA ILE A 6 -44.64 -23.91 -5.93
C ILE A 6 -43.23 -23.95 -6.60
N SER A 7 -42.99 -25.03 -7.36
CA SER A 7 -41.74 -25.19 -8.09
C SER A 7 -41.60 -24.12 -9.16
N ARG A 8 -40.75 -23.08 -8.91
CA ARG A 8 -40.45 -22.04 -9.90
C ARG A 8 -39.62 -22.64 -11.04
N LYS A 9 -40.06 -22.44 -12.26
CA LYS A 9 -39.34 -22.89 -13.46
C LYS A 9 -38.99 -21.68 -14.33
N ASP A 10 -37.89 -21.75 -15.04
CA ASP A 10 -37.49 -20.79 -16.06
C ASP A 10 -38.27 -21.05 -17.39
N PRO A 11 -38.18 -20.18 -18.41
CA PRO A 11 -38.80 -20.38 -19.71
C PRO A 11 -38.35 -21.65 -20.45
N LYS A 12 -37.20 -22.22 -20.05
CA LYS A 12 -36.66 -23.49 -20.60
C LYS A 12 -37.08 -24.71 -19.77
N GLY A 13 -38.00 -24.55 -18.80
CA GLY A 13 -38.53 -25.63 -17.96
C GLY A 13 -37.61 -26.07 -16.82
N ARG A 14 -36.46 -25.43 -16.61
CA ARG A 14 -35.48 -25.78 -15.56
C ARG A 14 -35.97 -25.27 -14.20
N LYS A 15 -35.82 -26.10 -13.17
CA LYS A 15 -36.18 -25.77 -11.79
C LYS A 15 -35.20 -24.74 -11.21
N LEU A 16 -35.77 -23.63 -10.71
CA LEU A 16 -35.00 -22.60 -9.99
C LEU A 16 -34.92 -22.95 -8.50
N ARG A 17 -33.77 -22.67 -7.88
CA ARG A 17 -33.50 -22.84 -6.44
C ARG A 17 -34.06 -21.66 -5.64
N GLU A 18 -34.01 -21.76 -4.32
CA GLU A 18 -34.30 -20.65 -3.44
C GLU A 18 -33.34 -19.47 -3.70
N GLY A 19 -33.90 -18.25 -3.80
CA GLY A 19 -33.11 -17.06 -4.17
C GLY A 19 -32.91 -16.84 -5.66
N GLU A 20 -32.98 -17.89 -6.51
CA GLU A 20 -32.90 -17.76 -7.95
C GLU A 20 -34.22 -17.23 -8.55
N ASN A 21 -34.12 -16.31 -9.51
CA ASN A 21 -35.28 -15.80 -10.27
C ASN A 21 -34.89 -15.60 -11.75
N TRP A 22 -35.86 -15.83 -12.63
CA TRP A 22 -35.83 -15.41 -14.02
C TRP A 22 -36.51 -14.04 -14.13
N ARG A 23 -35.86 -13.12 -14.82
CA ARG A 23 -36.34 -11.75 -14.98
C ARG A 23 -36.90 -11.53 -16.38
N ASN A 24 -37.83 -10.55 -16.50
CA ASN A 24 -38.40 -10.17 -17.80
C ASN A 24 -37.39 -9.60 -18.80
N ASP A 25 -36.25 -9.15 -18.33
CA ASP A 25 -35.15 -8.66 -19.16
C ASP A 25 -34.25 -9.78 -19.74
N GLY A 26 -34.66 -11.05 -19.59
CA GLY A 26 -33.93 -12.20 -20.12
C GLY A 26 -32.72 -12.63 -19.30
N ARG A 27 -32.54 -12.11 -18.10
CA ARG A 27 -31.40 -12.45 -17.20
C ARG A 27 -31.89 -13.24 -16.00
N TYR A 28 -30.97 -14.05 -15.45
CA TYR A 28 -31.15 -14.70 -14.15
C TYR A 28 -30.64 -13.77 -13.03
N SER A 29 -31.27 -13.88 -11.87
CA SER A 29 -30.82 -13.20 -10.66
C SER A 29 -30.84 -14.13 -9.47
N TYR A 30 -29.87 -14.01 -8.59
CA TYR A 30 -29.81 -14.67 -7.29
C TYR A 30 -29.78 -13.62 -6.20
N ARG A 31 -30.70 -13.72 -5.26
CA ARG A 31 -30.81 -12.82 -4.11
C ARG A 31 -30.41 -13.57 -2.84
N TYR A 32 -29.52 -12.97 -2.09
CA TYR A 32 -29.02 -13.49 -0.83
C TYR A 32 -28.86 -12.38 0.20
N THR A 33 -28.77 -12.77 1.48
CA THR A 33 -28.45 -11.85 2.57
C THR A 33 -27.02 -12.13 3.02
N ASP A 34 -26.18 -11.11 3.00
CA ASP A 34 -24.83 -11.21 3.55
C ASP A 34 -24.95 -11.31 5.07
N VAL A 35 -24.47 -12.42 5.63
CA VAL A 35 -24.64 -12.77 7.07
C VAL A 35 -23.96 -11.74 7.96
N ARG A 36 -22.84 -11.19 7.52
CA ARG A 36 -22.00 -10.28 8.30
C ARG A 36 -22.56 -8.85 8.31
N THR A 37 -23.00 -8.35 7.16
CA THR A 37 -23.53 -6.98 7.03
C THR A 37 -25.03 -6.88 7.19
N GLY A 38 -25.76 -8.01 7.17
CA GLY A 38 -27.22 -8.05 7.16
C GLY A 38 -27.85 -7.48 5.87
N LYS A 39 -27.05 -7.05 4.91
CA LYS A 39 -27.52 -6.44 3.66
C LYS A 39 -28.04 -7.51 2.70
N ARG A 40 -29.16 -7.22 2.05
CA ARG A 40 -29.69 -8.00 0.94
C ARG A 40 -28.98 -7.60 -0.35
N LEU A 41 -28.32 -8.55 -0.98
CA LEU A 41 -27.55 -8.38 -2.22
C LEU A 41 -28.19 -9.20 -3.33
N THR A 42 -27.98 -8.77 -4.59
CA THR A 42 -28.48 -9.48 -5.77
C THR A 42 -27.37 -9.55 -6.80
N VAL A 43 -27.12 -10.72 -7.34
CA VAL A 43 -26.21 -10.94 -8.47
C VAL A 43 -26.99 -11.35 -9.70
N TYR A 44 -26.46 -11.03 -10.87
CA TYR A 44 -27.08 -11.27 -12.16
C TYR A 44 -26.18 -12.12 -13.04
N ALA A 45 -26.80 -12.94 -13.90
CA ALA A 45 -26.13 -13.73 -14.92
C ALA A 45 -26.97 -13.82 -16.19
N GLN A 46 -26.33 -14.08 -17.32
CA GLN A 46 -27.05 -14.27 -18.58
C GLN A 46 -27.65 -15.67 -18.69
N ASP A 47 -27.01 -16.67 -18.07
CA ASP A 47 -27.55 -18.02 -18.03
C ASP A 47 -27.53 -18.64 -16.62
N LEU A 48 -28.23 -19.76 -16.46
CA LEU A 48 -28.37 -20.45 -15.17
C LEU A 48 -27.10 -21.13 -14.69
N PRO A 49 -26.26 -21.74 -15.54
CA PRO A 49 -24.96 -22.26 -15.12
C PRO A 49 -24.05 -21.18 -14.56
N GLU A 50 -23.93 -20.04 -15.24
CA GLU A 50 -23.14 -18.88 -14.76
C GLU A 50 -23.65 -18.38 -13.40
N LEU A 51 -24.99 -18.30 -13.24
CA LEU A 51 -25.57 -17.90 -11.95
C LEU A 51 -25.15 -18.85 -10.83
N ARG A 52 -25.20 -20.15 -11.08
CA ARG A 52 -24.87 -21.20 -10.09
C ARG A 52 -23.39 -21.26 -9.73
N GLU A 53 -22.52 -20.93 -10.66
CA GLU A 53 -21.08 -20.75 -10.34
C GLU A 53 -20.88 -19.51 -9.43
N LYS A 54 -21.58 -18.41 -9.71
CA LYS A 54 -21.59 -17.23 -8.82
C LYS A 54 -22.15 -17.55 -7.42
N GLU A 55 -23.22 -18.37 -7.33
CA GLU A 55 -23.76 -18.84 -6.06
C GLU A 55 -22.75 -19.65 -5.25
N LYS A 56 -22.07 -20.61 -5.87
CA LYS A 56 -21.04 -21.40 -5.22
C LYS A 56 -19.90 -20.53 -4.68
N GLN A 57 -19.47 -19.53 -5.47
CA GLN A 57 -18.44 -18.62 -5.04
C GLN A 57 -18.90 -17.74 -3.86
N ILE A 58 -20.16 -17.25 -3.90
CA ILE A 58 -20.74 -16.47 -2.80
C ILE A 58 -20.86 -17.33 -1.53
N ALA A 59 -21.33 -18.58 -1.66
CA ALA A 59 -21.43 -19.48 -0.51
C ALA A 59 -20.05 -19.72 0.13
N LYS A 60 -19.02 -19.93 -0.70
CA LYS A 60 -17.66 -20.08 -0.23
C LYS A 60 -17.10 -18.79 0.39
N ASP A 61 -17.38 -17.62 -0.20
CA ASP A 61 -16.98 -16.33 0.35
C ASP A 61 -17.64 -16.08 1.72
N MET A 62 -18.92 -16.50 1.88
CA MET A 62 -19.64 -16.42 3.18
C MET A 62 -19.08 -17.38 4.21
N GLU A 63 -18.75 -18.62 3.82
CA GLU A 63 -18.11 -19.62 4.69
C GLU A 63 -16.74 -19.14 5.19
N ASP A 64 -15.97 -18.46 4.31
CA ASP A 64 -14.65 -17.89 4.62
C ASP A 64 -14.75 -16.48 5.26
N ASN A 65 -15.96 -16.00 5.61
CA ASN A 65 -16.23 -14.66 6.15
C ASN A 65 -15.78 -13.49 5.25
N ILE A 66 -15.58 -13.70 3.96
CA ILE A 66 -15.23 -12.65 3.00
C ILE A 66 -16.43 -11.76 2.71
N LEU A 67 -16.22 -10.44 2.71
CA LEU A 67 -17.26 -9.46 2.38
C LEU A 67 -17.75 -9.64 0.93
N THR A 68 -19.06 -9.84 0.77
CA THR A 68 -19.67 -10.07 -0.54
C THR A 68 -20.26 -8.80 -1.18
N ASP A 69 -20.13 -7.64 -0.51
CA ASP A 69 -20.61 -6.36 -1.00
C ASP A 69 -20.00 -5.99 -2.36
N GLY A 70 -20.83 -5.66 -3.32
CA GLY A 70 -20.42 -5.32 -4.67
C GLY A 70 -19.55 -4.06 -4.78
N ALA A 71 -19.62 -3.14 -3.80
CA ALA A 71 -18.76 -1.98 -3.73
C ALA A 71 -17.32 -2.38 -3.37
N ILE A 72 -17.16 -3.29 -2.42
CA ILE A 72 -15.86 -3.82 -2.00
C ILE A 72 -15.23 -4.66 -3.12
N LYS A 73 -16.02 -5.46 -3.83
CA LYS A 73 -15.53 -6.22 -5.00
C LYS A 73 -15.03 -5.34 -6.16
N LYS A 74 -15.40 -4.06 -6.18
CA LYS A 74 -14.91 -3.07 -7.17
C LYS A 74 -13.70 -2.28 -6.70
N MET A 75 -13.33 -2.37 -5.42
CA MET A 75 -12.21 -1.64 -4.83
C MET A 75 -10.91 -1.94 -5.57
N THR A 76 -10.24 -0.89 -6.04
CA THR A 76 -8.91 -0.97 -6.66
C THR A 76 -7.81 -0.87 -5.60
N LEU A 77 -6.60 -1.26 -5.98
CA LEU A 77 -5.44 -1.12 -5.10
C LEU A 77 -5.15 0.37 -4.77
N ASN A 78 -5.44 1.31 -5.69
CA ASN A 78 -5.36 2.75 -5.43
C ASN A 78 -6.32 3.17 -4.31
N THR A 79 -7.59 2.77 -4.42
CA THR A 79 -8.61 3.09 -3.39
C THR A 79 -8.26 2.45 -2.04
N LEU A 80 -7.71 1.23 -2.04
CA LEU A 80 -7.23 0.59 -0.82
C LEU A 80 -6.09 1.37 -0.17
N PHE A 81 -5.12 1.84 -0.97
CA PHE A 81 -4.01 2.64 -0.47
C PHE A 81 -4.47 3.98 0.13
N GLU A 82 -5.39 4.68 -0.54
CA GLU A 82 -6.00 5.92 0.01
C GLU A 82 -6.68 5.66 1.36
N ARG A 83 -7.44 4.56 1.46
CA ARG A 83 -8.07 4.14 2.71
C ARG A 83 -7.03 3.82 3.79
N TYR A 84 -5.99 3.08 3.46
CA TYR A 84 -4.87 2.79 4.37
C TYR A 84 -4.18 4.06 4.85
N MET A 85 -3.89 5.01 3.95
CA MET A 85 -3.27 6.29 4.30
C MET A 85 -4.16 7.18 5.19
N ALA A 86 -5.48 7.06 5.08
CA ALA A 86 -6.43 7.78 5.94
C ALA A 86 -6.46 7.25 7.38
N THR A 87 -6.10 5.98 7.61
CA THR A 87 -6.04 5.37 8.95
C THR A 87 -4.71 5.59 9.67
N ARG A 88 -3.70 6.19 8.99
CA ARG A 88 -2.35 6.35 9.54
C ARG A 88 -2.09 7.77 10.01
N GLU A 89 -1.65 7.89 11.24
CA GLU A 89 -1.02 9.11 11.75
C GLU A 89 0.46 9.10 11.34
N LEU A 90 0.82 9.97 10.43
CA LEU A 90 2.16 10.07 9.85
C LEU A 90 2.60 11.53 9.87
N ALA A 91 3.88 11.76 10.12
CA ALA A 91 4.48 13.07 9.90
C ALA A 91 4.28 13.51 8.43
N ASP A 92 4.06 14.81 8.20
CA ASP A 92 3.75 15.35 6.87
C ASP A 92 4.79 14.98 5.82
N THR A 93 6.08 15.02 6.17
CA THR A 93 7.19 14.64 5.30
C THR A 93 7.12 13.16 4.87
N THR A 94 6.73 12.28 5.79
CA THR A 94 6.55 10.84 5.51
C THR A 94 5.33 10.63 4.63
N ARG A 95 4.21 11.31 4.92
CA ARG A 95 2.98 11.23 4.11
C ARG A 95 3.25 11.65 2.68
N VAL A 96 3.89 12.80 2.46
CA VAL A 96 4.26 13.30 1.13
C VAL A 96 5.16 12.30 0.39
N SER A 97 6.14 11.73 1.09
CA SER A 97 7.05 10.73 0.49
C SER A 97 6.31 9.46 0.06
N TYR A 98 5.36 8.97 0.86
CA TYR A 98 4.56 7.78 0.56
C TYR A 98 3.64 8.02 -0.64
N VAL A 99 2.92 9.13 -0.65
CA VAL A 99 2.04 9.50 -1.77
C VAL A 99 2.85 9.66 -3.07
N ARG A 100 3.97 10.37 -3.03
CA ARG A 100 4.85 10.53 -4.20
C ARG A 100 5.39 9.19 -4.72
N ALA A 101 5.80 8.30 -3.83
CA ALA A 101 6.28 6.98 -4.24
C ALA A 101 5.17 6.15 -4.88
N TRP A 102 3.95 6.22 -4.34
CA TRP A 102 2.78 5.57 -4.90
C TRP A 102 2.42 6.10 -6.28
N GLU A 103 2.25 7.41 -6.41
CA GLU A 103 1.87 8.07 -7.66
C GLU A 103 2.87 7.81 -8.79
N ASN A 104 4.18 7.91 -8.48
CA ASN A 104 5.21 7.77 -9.50
C ASN A 104 5.50 6.33 -9.93
N ARG A 105 5.11 5.32 -9.13
CA ARG A 105 5.55 3.94 -9.38
C ARG A 105 4.42 2.91 -9.37
N VAL A 106 3.42 3.04 -8.50
CA VAL A 106 2.41 1.98 -8.27
C VAL A 106 1.10 2.28 -8.98
N LYS A 107 0.66 3.54 -8.94
CA LYS A 107 -0.67 4.01 -9.33
C LYS A 107 -1.09 3.55 -10.73
N ASP A 108 -0.25 3.77 -11.72
CA ASP A 108 -0.57 3.47 -13.12
C ASP A 108 -0.20 2.03 -13.53
N GLU A 109 0.69 1.39 -12.77
CA GLU A 109 1.19 0.06 -13.09
C GLU A 109 0.27 -1.06 -12.61
N ILE A 110 0.00 -1.10 -11.31
CA ILE A 110 -0.84 -2.12 -10.68
C ILE A 110 -1.99 -1.53 -9.85
N GLY A 111 -1.99 -0.21 -9.63
CA GLY A 111 -2.95 0.48 -8.76
C GLY A 111 -4.41 0.36 -9.21
N ASN A 112 -4.67 0.16 -10.50
CA ASN A 112 -6.01 0.02 -11.07
C ASN A 112 -6.55 -1.43 -11.00
N ILE A 113 -5.72 -2.39 -10.59
CA ILE A 113 -6.17 -3.77 -10.41
C ILE A 113 -7.10 -3.85 -9.20
N LYS A 114 -8.21 -4.55 -9.34
CA LYS A 114 -9.13 -4.79 -8.22
C LYS A 114 -8.44 -5.65 -7.16
N VAL A 115 -8.58 -5.28 -5.90
CA VAL A 115 -7.91 -5.97 -4.78
C VAL A 115 -8.26 -7.46 -4.75
N VAL A 116 -9.52 -7.81 -5.00
CA VAL A 116 -9.98 -9.21 -5.06
C VAL A 116 -9.42 -10.02 -6.24
N GLN A 117 -8.89 -9.36 -7.25
CA GLN A 117 -8.29 -9.97 -8.44
C GLN A 117 -6.75 -9.94 -8.41
N LEU A 118 -6.18 -9.30 -7.38
CA LEU A 118 -4.74 -9.16 -7.25
C LEU A 118 -4.11 -10.48 -6.82
N LEU A 119 -3.32 -11.08 -7.70
CA LEU A 119 -2.64 -12.35 -7.46
C LEU A 119 -1.18 -12.11 -7.05
N PRO A 120 -0.55 -13.06 -6.31
CA PRO A 120 0.88 -13.01 -6.01
C PRO A 120 1.76 -12.91 -7.27
N SER A 121 1.32 -13.48 -8.38
CA SER A 121 2.00 -13.40 -9.68
C SER A 121 2.05 -11.97 -10.23
N HIS A 122 0.99 -11.17 -10.03
CA HIS A 122 0.97 -9.77 -10.44
C HIS A 122 2.02 -8.95 -9.67
N ILE A 123 2.11 -9.15 -8.36
CA ILE A 123 3.10 -8.49 -7.50
C ILE A 123 4.51 -8.89 -7.88
N LYS A 124 4.77 -10.20 -8.08
CA LYS A 124 6.08 -10.69 -8.51
C LYS A 124 6.48 -10.15 -9.89
N ALA A 125 5.57 -10.15 -10.85
CA ALA A 125 5.80 -9.60 -12.19
C ALA A 125 6.12 -8.09 -12.12
N TYR A 126 5.43 -7.36 -11.25
CA TYR A 126 5.69 -5.94 -11.02
C TYR A 126 7.09 -5.70 -10.42
N TYR A 127 7.50 -6.46 -9.39
CA TYR A 127 8.86 -6.35 -8.83
C TYR A 127 9.94 -6.74 -9.84
N ALA A 128 9.70 -7.78 -10.64
CA ALA A 128 10.60 -8.17 -11.72
C ALA A 128 10.74 -7.06 -12.79
N LYS A 129 9.64 -6.35 -13.10
CA LYS A 129 9.66 -5.19 -14.00
C LYS A 129 10.53 -4.07 -13.44
N LEU A 130 10.37 -3.74 -12.16
CA LEU A 130 11.18 -2.71 -11.47
C LEU A 130 12.67 -3.11 -11.45
N SER A 131 12.97 -4.36 -11.15
CA SER A 131 14.34 -4.90 -11.16
C SER A 131 14.98 -4.78 -12.54
N LYS A 132 14.28 -5.16 -13.61
CA LYS A 132 14.73 -5.03 -15.01
C LYS A 132 14.93 -3.57 -15.41
N ALA A 133 14.13 -2.65 -14.88
CA ALA A 133 14.30 -1.20 -15.08
C ALA A 133 15.50 -0.63 -14.31
N GLY A 134 16.22 -1.45 -13.55
CA GLY A 134 17.45 -1.07 -12.87
C GLY A 134 17.28 -0.43 -11.49
N TYR A 135 16.07 -0.52 -10.90
CA TYR A 135 15.84 -0.02 -9.54
C TYR A 135 16.65 -0.81 -8.50
N ALA A 136 17.17 -0.09 -7.50
CA ALA A 136 17.86 -0.68 -6.37
C ALA A 136 16.89 -1.49 -5.49
N TYR A 137 17.41 -2.52 -4.81
CA TYR A 137 16.67 -3.31 -3.83
C TYR A 137 15.94 -2.45 -2.79
N SER A 138 16.63 -1.41 -2.27
CA SER A 138 16.05 -0.48 -1.30
C SER A 138 14.79 0.23 -1.81
N THR A 139 14.74 0.57 -3.11
CA THR A 139 13.56 1.18 -3.74
C THR A 139 12.40 0.19 -3.84
N ILE A 140 12.70 -1.06 -4.25
CA ILE A 140 11.68 -2.12 -4.35
C ILE A 140 11.16 -2.46 -2.95
N LYS A 141 12.05 -2.55 -1.96
CA LYS A 141 11.70 -2.74 -0.55
C LYS A 141 10.81 -1.61 -0.01
N TYR A 142 11.11 -0.37 -0.37
CA TYR A 142 10.30 0.77 0.01
C TYR A 142 8.87 0.67 -0.55
N ILE A 143 8.72 0.30 -1.82
CA ILE A 143 7.41 0.06 -2.45
C ILE A 143 6.68 -1.12 -1.78
N HIS A 144 7.40 -2.20 -1.50
CA HIS A 144 6.84 -3.35 -0.79
C HIS A 144 6.31 -2.95 0.60
N ASN A 145 7.03 -2.10 1.32
CA ASN A 145 6.62 -1.59 2.62
C ASN A 145 5.37 -0.67 2.57
N LEU A 146 4.99 -0.18 1.39
CA LEU A 146 3.71 0.50 1.18
C LEU A 146 2.59 -0.48 0.82
N LEU A 147 2.90 -1.46 -0.03
CA LEU A 147 1.94 -2.45 -0.53
C LEU A 147 1.53 -3.46 0.55
N TYR A 148 2.51 -4.02 1.27
CA TYR A 148 2.28 -5.11 2.21
C TYR A 148 1.28 -4.73 3.31
N PRO A 149 1.45 -3.64 4.07
CA PRO A 149 0.53 -3.30 5.15
C PRO A 149 -0.84 -2.85 4.65
N ALA A 150 -0.94 -2.22 3.48
CA ALA A 150 -2.23 -1.89 2.88
C ALA A 150 -3.02 -3.16 2.49
N LEU A 151 -2.34 -4.17 1.96
CA LEU A 151 -2.93 -5.46 1.63
C LEU A 151 -3.20 -6.31 2.87
N GLU A 152 -2.41 -6.16 3.95
CA GLU A 152 -2.70 -6.81 5.23
C GLU A 152 -3.99 -6.24 5.83
N MET A 153 -4.18 -4.93 5.81
CA MET A 153 -5.45 -4.31 6.20
C MET A 153 -6.64 -4.88 5.41
N ALA A 154 -6.45 -5.17 4.11
CA ALA A 154 -7.51 -5.80 3.31
C ALA A 154 -7.78 -7.26 3.72
N VAL A 155 -6.80 -7.97 4.29
CA VAL A 155 -7.02 -9.30 4.90
C VAL A 155 -7.76 -9.15 6.22
N ASP A 156 -7.34 -8.23 7.09
CA ASP A 156 -7.96 -7.96 8.39
C ASP A 156 -9.42 -7.48 8.24
N ASP A 157 -9.71 -6.72 7.18
CA ASP A 157 -11.06 -6.27 6.82
C ASP A 157 -11.89 -7.36 6.08
N ASP A 158 -11.38 -8.58 5.92
CA ASP A 158 -12.01 -9.70 5.19
C ASP A 158 -12.38 -9.37 3.73
N ILE A 159 -11.62 -8.50 3.08
CA ILE A 159 -11.77 -8.19 1.65
C ILE A 159 -11.12 -9.27 0.79
N ILE A 160 -9.97 -9.79 1.24
CA ILE A 160 -9.22 -10.87 0.62
C ILE A 160 -8.78 -11.91 1.65
N ARG A 161 -8.64 -13.17 1.23
CA ARG A 161 -8.27 -14.28 2.13
C ARG A 161 -6.80 -14.29 2.55
N LYS A 162 -5.92 -13.81 1.70
CA LYS A 162 -4.46 -13.85 1.89
C LYS A 162 -3.83 -12.64 1.24
N ASN A 163 -2.79 -12.13 1.87
CA ASN A 163 -2.00 -11.05 1.32
C ASN A 163 -1.18 -11.52 0.11
N PRO A 164 -1.43 -10.99 -1.09
CA PRO A 164 -0.69 -11.38 -2.28
C PRO A 164 0.78 -10.89 -2.30
N ALA A 165 1.14 -9.93 -1.44
CA ALA A 165 2.49 -9.41 -1.30
C ALA A 165 3.36 -10.19 -0.28
N LYS A 166 2.88 -11.31 0.28
CA LYS A 166 3.58 -12.08 1.33
C LYS A 166 4.87 -12.79 0.88
N SER A 167 5.20 -12.78 -0.42
CA SER A 167 6.43 -13.41 -0.91
C SER A 167 7.68 -12.58 -0.61
N SER A 168 8.84 -13.26 -0.42
CA SER A 168 10.14 -12.61 -0.31
C SER A 168 10.44 -11.72 -1.52
N ILE A 169 11.13 -10.62 -1.26
CA ILE A 169 11.61 -9.67 -2.27
C ILE A 169 13.13 -9.69 -2.43
N SER A 170 13.85 -10.60 -1.74
CA SER A 170 15.32 -10.69 -1.72
C SER A 170 15.95 -10.81 -3.11
N ASP A 171 15.20 -11.39 -4.06
CA ASP A 171 15.69 -11.73 -5.40
C ASP A 171 15.52 -10.58 -6.41
N TYR A 172 14.98 -9.43 -5.96
CA TYR A 172 14.68 -8.30 -6.83
C TYR A 172 15.56 -7.09 -6.51
N GLY A 173 15.96 -6.38 -7.58
CA GLY A 173 16.70 -5.14 -7.49
C GLY A 173 18.22 -5.33 -7.43
N LYS A 174 18.93 -4.25 -7.71
CA LYS A 174 20.39 -4.24 -7.57
C LYS A 174 20.75 -4.20 -6.10
N PRO A 175 21.77 -4.94 -5.65
CA PRO A 175 22.29 -4.81 -4.30
C PRO A 175 22.73 -3.37 -4.04
N ALA A 176 22.64 -2.95 -2.77
CA ALA A 176 23.15 -1.65 -2.39
C ALA A 176 24.68 -1.64 -2.53
N GLU A 177 25.20 -0.60 -3.18
CA GLU A 177 26.63 -0.34 -3.14
C GLU A 177 27.02 0.06 -1.71
N GLU A 178 28.09 -0.52 -1.20
CA GLU A 178 28.65 -0.14 0.09
C GLU A 178 29.14 1.31 -0.02
N LYS A 179 28.64 2.18 0.85
CA LYS A 179 29.08 3.56 0.91
C LYS A 179 30.26 3.64 1.88
N GLU A 180 31.42 3.95 1.35
CA GLU A 180 32.60 4.18 2.16
C GLU A 180 32.54 5.58 2.81
N ALA A 181 33.02 5.67 4.04
CA ALA A 181 33.25 6.95 4.69
C ALA A 181 34.47 7.65 4.06
N LEU A 182 34.48 8.98 4.12
CA LEU A 182 35.66 9.74 3.70
C LEU A 182 36.87 9.37 4.55
N THR A 183 38.00 9.10 3.91
CA THR A 183 39.29 9.01 4.62
C THR A 183 39.70 10.39 5.17
N VAL A 184 40.55 10.43 6.17
CA VAL A 184 41.06 11.70 6.77
C VAL A 184 41.63 12.61 5.67
N SER A 185 42.45 12.08 4.76
CA SER A 185 43.04 12.86 3.67
C SER A 185 41.97 13.41 2.69
N GLN A 186 40.92 12.65 2.41
CA GLN A 186 39.77 13.12 1.57
C GLN A 186 39.01 14.21 2.29
N GLN A 187 38.77 14.07 3.59
CA GLN A 187 38.09 15.05 4.41
C GLN A 187 38.88 16.37 4.45
N GLU A 188 40.21 16.34 4.66
CA GLU A 188 41.07 17.51 4.65
C GLU A 188 41.00 18.25 3.30
N LYS A 189 41.17 17.51 2.20
CA LYS A 189 41.04 18.09 0.83
C LYS A 189 39.67 18.71 0.56
N PHE A 190 38.64 18.04 1.01
CA PHE A 190 37.27 18.57 0.88
C PHE A 190 37.10 19.89 1.65
N MET A 191 37.59 19.93 2.91
CA MET A 191 37.47 21.11 3.74
C MET A 191 38.33 22.27 3.19
N GLU A 192 39.51 21.99 2.68
CA GLU A 192 40.34 22.99 2.03
C GLU A 192 39.69 23.54 0.76
N PHE A 193 39.15 22.68 -0.09
CA PHE A 193 38.37 23.09 -1.27
C PHE A 193 37.17 24.02 -0.91
N VAL A 194 36.39 23.62 0.11
CA VAL A 194 35.26 24.44 0.56
C VAL A 194 35.73 25.81 1.06
N LYS A 195 36.81 25.84 1.84
CA LYS A 195 37.36 27.07 2.43
C LYS A 195 37.87 28.06 1.34
N GLN A 196 38.46 27.53 0.27
CA GLN A 196 39.05 28.32 -0.81
C GLN A 196 38.06 28.70 -1.89
N SER A 197 36.89 28.05 -1.97
CA SER A 197 35.88 28.28 -2.99
C SER A 197 35.13 29.60 -2.76
N ASN A 198 35.06 30.42 -3.81
CA ASN A 198 34.24 31.65 -3.76
C ASN A 198 32.74 31.41 -3.67
N VAL A 199 32.28 30.18 -3.98
CA VAL A 199 30.86 29.80 -3.96
C VAL A 199 30.50 29.06 -2.66
N TYR A 200 31.40 28.17 -2.19
CA TYR A 200 31.08 27.24 -1.10
C TYR A 200 31.65 27.67 0.25
N ASN A 201 32.50 28.69 0.33
CA ASN A 201 33.10 29.13 1.59
C ASN A 201 32.07 29.54 2.65
N THR A 202 30.90 30.02 2.25
CA THR A 202 29.80 30.36 3.16
C THR A 202 29.31 29.14 3.95
N TYR A 203 29.45 27.91 3.40
CA TYR A 203 29.06 26.68 4.05
C TYR A 203 30.17 26.02 4.88
N TYR A 204 31.38 26.62 4.88
CA TYR A 204 32.52 26.07 5.64
C TYR A 204 32.23 25.84 7.13
N PRO A 205 31.61 26.79 7.88
CA PRO A 205 31.26 26.56 9.27
C PRO A 205 30.28 25.39 9.47
N MET A 206 29.30 25.27 8.56
CA MET A 206 28.33 24.18 8.57
C MET A 206 28.99 22.81 8.42
N PHE A 207 29.87 22.65 7.43
CA PHE A 207 30.60 21.39 7.24
C PHE A 207 31.58 21.11 8.39
N THR A 208 32.19 22.14 8.98
CA THR A 208 33.06 21.98 10.15
C THR A 208 32.30 21.38 11.32
N ILE A 209 31.09 21.91 11.61
CA ILE A 209 30.26 21.39 12.69
C ILE A 209 29.80 19.96 12.36
N MET A 210 29.29 19.70 11.16
CA MET A 210 28.83 18.38 10.77
C MET A 210 29.92 17.31 10.85
N ILE A 211 31.12 17.61 10.39
CA ILE A 211 32.26 16.68 10.45
C ILE A 211 32.74 16.48 11.89
N GLY A 212 32.81 17.55 12.67
CA GLY A 212 33.29 17.49 14.04
C GLY A 212 32.32 16.82 15.03
N THR A 213 31.01 16.88 14.75
CA THR A 213 29.97 16.37 15.66
C THR A 213 29.25 15.13 15.12
N GLY A 214 29.29 14.88 13.82
CA GLY A 214 28.49 13.83 13.17
C GLY A 214 27.02 14.16 13.00
N LEU A 215 26.58 15.40 13.27
CA LEU A 215 25.19 15.84 13.11
C LEU A 215 24.73 15.74 11.65
N ARG A 216 23.46 15.30 11.50
CA ARG A 216 22.81 15.33 10.19
C ARG A 216 22.40 16.77 9.84
N CYS A 217 22.25 17.06 8.55
CA CYS A 217 21.89 18.40 8.08
C CYS A 217 20.58 18.91 8.74
N GLY A 218 19.57 18.07 8.93
CA GLY A 218 18.33 18.45 9.61
C GLY A 218 18.53 18.78 11.11
N GLU A 219 19.36 18.01 11.79
CA GLU A 219 19.74 18.25 13.20
C GLU A 219 20.54 19.56 13.33
N LEU A 220 21.47 19.80 12.41
CA LEU A 220 22.23 21.05 12.39
C LEU A 220 21.33 22.28 12.19
N ILE A 221 20.35 22.21 11.28
CA ILE A 221 19.41 23.32 11.02
C ILE A 221 18.51 23.57 12.25
N GLY A 222 18.20 22.52 13.02
CA GLY A 222 17.42 22.60 14.24
C GLY A 222 18.19 23.17 15.46
N LEU A 223 19.51 23.33 15.39
CA LEU A 223 20.30 23.86 16.48
C LEU A 223 19.92 25.32 16.78
N THR A 224 19.67 25.60 18.05
CA THR A 224 19.41 26.95 18.56
C THR A 224 20.37 27.28 19.69
N TRP A 225 20.76 28.56 19.80
CA TRP A 225 21.50 29.05 20.94
C TRP A 225 20.56 29.24 22.12
N LYS A 226 20.80 28.55 23.22
CA LYS A 226 20.20 28.91 24.51
C LYS A 226 21.31 29.34 25.47
N THR A 227 21.03 30.37 26.20
CA THR A 227 21.90 30.84 27.29
C THR A 227 21.37 30.23 28.58
N ASP A 228 22.19 29.54 29.35
CA ASP A 228 21.84 29.03 30.67
C ASP A 228 21.66 30.20 31.66
N CYS A 229 21.16 29.89 32.86
CA CYS A 229 20.96 30.88 33.91
C CYS A 229 22.28 31.53 34.39
N ASN A 230 23.44 31.03 33.97
CA ASN A 230 24.77 31.57 34.28
C ASN A 230 25.37 32.37 33.12
N GLY A 231 24.64 32.58 32.02
CA GLY A 231 25.11 33.33 30.86
C GLY A 231 25.99 32.54 29.91
N THR A 232 26.13 31.22 30.08
CA THR A 232 26.90 30.34 29.19
C THR A 232 26.04 29.95 28.00
N ALA A 233 26.50 30.27 26.77
CA ALA A 233 25.84 29.84 25.55
C ALA A 233 26.14 28.36 25.26
N ALA A 234 25.12 27.54 25.09
CA ALA A 234 25.24 26.16 24.71
C ALA A 234 24.36 25.85 23.52
N PHE A 235 24.77 24.88 22.65
CA PHE A 235 23.92 24.33 21.60
C PHE A 235 22.97 23.30 22.19
N PHE A 236 21.67 23.46 21.94
CA PHE A 236 20.68 22.47 22.28
C PHE A 236 19.96 22.01 21.00
N ASP A 237 19.67 20.73 20.92
CA ASP A 237 18.85 20.17 19.85
C ASP A 237 17.38 20.56 20.12
N TYR A 238 16.68 21.05 19.09
CA TYR A 238 15.29 21.48 19.21
C TYR A 238 14.34 20.31 19.54
N TYR A 239 14.77 19.07 19.30
CA TYR A 239 13.95 17.87 19.49
C TYR A 239 13.94 17.31 20.92
N ASP A 240 14.73 17.82 21.83
CA ASP A 240 14.72 17.37 23.22
C ASP A 240 13.54 17.92 24.07
N TYR A 241 12.61 18.65 23.46
CA TYR A 241 11.51 19.35 24.16
C TYR A 241 10.10 19.17 23.53
N VAL A 242 9.86 18.13 22.68
CA VAL A 242 8.50 17.87 22.16
C VAL A 242 8.06 16.46 22.53
#